data_6df31cec7836104eff68cbe8b58692b1
#
_entry.id   6df31cec7836104eff68cbe8b58692b1
#
_cell.length_a   1.000
_cell.length_b   1.000
_cell.length_c   1.000
_cell.angle_alpha   90.00
_cell.angle_beta   90.00
_cell.angle_gamma   90.00
#
_symmetry.space_group_name_H-M   'P 1'
#
loop_
_entity.id
_entity.type
_entity.pdbx_description
1 polymer ?
#
loop_
_entity_poly.entity_id
_entity_poly.type
_entity_poly.pdbx_seq_one_letter_code
_entity_poly.pdbx_strand_id
1 'polypeptide(L)'
;RHMYTILVCDDERDIVSALEIYLTAEGYRVLKAYNGKEALSVAAREDVHLILMDIMMPVMNGIVMCRKLKEDLRTSHIPIILLTAKDSLQDKEEGYQVGADSYLTKPFSATLLHSRIHNLLESRKLLAERFNTNSILIDKRAAVTESMNKLDNEFLEKINKLIEDRLSSEKIDIGYLSDAMCMSNSTLYRKMKALTGLSTNEYIRKIKMQYAERLLLEGKYNISEVAFKVGINSTVYFRQCFKDEFGMAPSDYLKKIKPE
;
A
#
# COMPACT_ATOMS: atom_id res chain seq x y z
N ARG A 1 -10.15 -2.37 -15.98
CA ARG A 1 -9.84 -1.02 -15.44
C ARG A 1 -10.14 -1.06 -13.95
N HIS A 2 -9.10 -0.95 -13.12
CA HIS A 2 -9.31 -0.76 -11.68
C HIS A 2 -9.95 0.61 -11.47
N MET A 3 -11.13 0.61 -10.84
CA MET A 3 -11.81 1.84 -10.49
C MET A 3 -11.24 2.35 -9.15
N TYR A 4 -10.56 3.49 -9.18
CA TYR A 4 -10.09 4.13 -7.96
C TYR A 4 -11.23 4.80 -7.20
N THR A 5 -11.16 4.75 -5.88
CA THR A 5 -12.11 5.37 -4.97
C THR A 5 -11.49 6.59 -4.31
N ILE A 6 -12.16 7.74 -4.44
CA ILE A 6 -11.75 9.00 -3.85
C ILE A 6 -12.74 9.39 -2.76
N LEU A 7 -12.23 9.67 -1.56
CA LEU A 7 -13.00 10.22 -0.47
C LEU A 7 -12.92 11.74 -0.53
N VAL A 8 -14.05 12.40 -0.66
CA VAL A 8 -14.17 13.87 -0.63
C VAL A 8 -14.70 14.30 0.73
N CYS A 9 -13.93 15.09 1.46
CA CYS A 9 -14.29 15.61 2.76
C CYS A 9 -14.33 17.15 2.76
N ASP A 10 -15.50 17.72 2.86
CA ASP A 10 -15.76 19.16 2.93
C ASP A 10 -17.10 19.36 3.65
N ASP A 11 -17.22 20.39 4.49
CA ASP A 11 -18.46 20.70 5.19
C ASP A 11 -19.50 21.39 4.28
N GLU A 12 -19.06 21.98 3.17
CA GLU A 12 -19.93 22.57 2.16
C GLU A 12 -20.49 21.50 1.21
N ARG A 13 -21.76 21.14 1.39
CA ARG A 13 -22.40 20.08 0.60
C ARG A 13 -22.40 20.35 -0.90
N ASP A 14 -22.51 21.60 -1.31
CA ASP A 14 -22.49 22.00 -2.73
C ASP A 14 -21.12 21.70 -3.38
N ILE A 15 -20.01 21.93 -2.65
CA ILE A 15 -18.66 21.61 -3.12
C ILE A 15 -18.51 20.10 -3.25
N VAL A 16 -18.96 19.34 -2.25
CA VAL A 16 -18.91 17.87 -2.30
C VAL A 16 -19.70 17.33 -3.49
N SER A 17 -20.90 17.87 -3.73
CA SER A 17 -21.73 17.47 -4.87
C SER A 17 -21.08 17.81 -6.21
N ALA A 18 -20.49 18.99 -6.35
CA ALA A 18 -19.77 19.39 -7.56
C ALA A 18 -18.57 18.50 -7.84
N LEU A 19 -17.77 18.19 -6.82
CA LEU A 19 -16.63 17.29 -6.93
C LEU A 19 -17.06 15.85 -7.26
N GLU A 20 -18.15 15.38 -6.65
CA GLU A 20 -18.71 14.05 -6.95
C GLU A 20 -19.10 13.93 -8.43
N ILE A 21 -19.81 14.92 -8.96
CA ILE A 21 -20.21 14.93 -10.38
C ILE A 21 -18.98 14.91 -11.29
N TYR A 22 -18.01 15.77 -11.03
CA TYR A 22 -16.79 15.86 -11.81
C TYR A 22 -15.97 14.57 -11.76
N LEU A 23 -15.69 14.06 -10.56
CA LEU A 23 -14.86 12.87 -10.38
C LEU A 23 -15.53 11.60 -10.90
N THR A 24 -16.85 11.49 -10.75
CA THR A 24 -17.63 10.37 -11.31
C THR A 24 -17.55 10.38 -12.83
N ALA A 25 -17.63 11.55 -13.46
CA ALA A 25 -17.48 11.69 -14.91
C ALA A 25 -16.07 11.26 -15.39
N GLU A 26 -15.05 11.47 -14.58
CA GLU A 26 -13.66 11.02 -14.86
C GLU A 26 -13.43 9.52 -14.59
N GLY A 27 -14.43 8.81 -14.11
CA GLY A 27 -14.38 7.36 -13.88
C GLY A 27 -13.97 6.92 -12.48
N TYR A 28 -13.96 7.82 -11.52
CA TYR A 28 -13.69 7.50 -10.12
C TYR A 28 -14.99 7.14 -9.38
N ARG A 29 -14.86 6.24 -8.41
CA ARG A 29 -15.88 6.04 -7.38
C ARG A 29 -15.69 7.12 -6.31
N VAL A 30 -16.76 7.77 -5.88
CA VAL A 30 -16.68 8.86 -4.89
C VAL A 30 -17.40 8.47 -3.62
N LEU A 31 -16.70 8.58 -2.49
CA LEU A 31 -17.25 8.53 -1.15
C LEU A 31 -17.24 9.94 -0.56
N LYS A 32 -18.19 10.24 0.29
CA LYS A 32 -18.43 11.58 0.82
C LYS A 32 -18.34 11.59 2.34
N ALA A 33 -17.73 12.64 2.88
CA ALA A 33 -17.75 12.96 4.30
C ALA A 33 -17.91 14.48 4.47
N TYR A 34 -18.67 14.88 5.44
CA TYR A 34 -18.99 16.29 5.66
C TYR A 34 -18.33 16.88 6.89
N ASN A 35 -17.57 16.07 7.59
CA ASN A 35 -16.73 16.46 8.73
C ASN A 35 -15.60 15.45 8.91
N GLY A 36 -14.64 15.81 9.77
CA GLY A 36 -13.46 14.98 10.00
C GLY A 36 -13.76 13.62 10.62
N LYS A 37 -14.75 13.52 11.48
CA LYS A 37 -15.13 12.26 12.13
C LYS A 37 -15.68 11.26 11.11
N GLU A 38 -16.53 11.71 10.21
CA GLU A 38 -17.03 10.90 9.09
C GLU A 38 -15.88 10.44 8.19
N ALA A 39 -14.95 11.35 7.86
CA ALA A 39 -13.81 11.03 7.02
C ALA A 39 -12.92 9.93 7.63
N LEU A 40 -12.62 10.00 8.92
CA LEU A 40 -11.88 8.96 9.63
C LEU A 40 -12.58 7.61 9.56
N SER A 41 -13.88 7.59 9.84
CA SER A 41 -14.69 6.38 9.82
C SER A 41 -14.71 5.74 8.43
N VAL A 42 -14.94 6.51 7.40
CA VAL A 42 -14.97 6.03 6.01
C VAL A 42 -13.60 5.52 5.58
N ALA A 43 -12.54 6.29 5.83
CA ALA A 43 -11.17 5.91 5.45
C ALA A 43 -10.68 4.63 6.14
N ALA A 44 -11.10 4.39 7.39
CA ALA A 44 -10.74 3.17 8.11
C ALA A 44 -11.52 1.93 7.66
N ARG A 45 -12.73 2.11 7.14
CA ARG A 45 -13.67 1.04 6.80
C ARG A 45 -13.70 0.67 5.33
N GLU A 46 -13.58 1.66 4.45
CA GLU A 46 -13.71 1.49 3.00
C GLU A 46 -12.35 1.42 2.30
N ASP A 47 -12.35 0.90 1.07
CA ASP A 47 -11.17 0.88 0.22
C ASP A 47 -10.98 2.24 -0.47
N VAL A 48 -10.29 3.14 0.21
CA VAL A 48 -10.03 4.51 -0.26
C VAL A 48 -8.63 4.61 -0.83
N HIS A 49 -8.50 5.12 -2.05
CA HIS A 49 -7.23 5.27 -2.75
C HIS A 49 -6.63 6.67 -2.65
N LEU A 50 -7.45 7.68 -2.41
CA LEU A 50 -7.04 9.07 -2.26
C LEU A 50 -8.10 9.86 -1.49
N ILE A 51 -7.68 10.84 -0.70
CA ILE A 51 -8.55 11.73 0.06
C ILE A 51 -8.35 13.17 -0.40
N LEU A 52 -9.47 13.83 -0.74
CA LEU A 52 -9.54 15.29 -0.87
C LEU A 52 -10.11 15.85 0.42
N MET A 53 -9.35 16.67 1.13
CA MET A 53 -9.68 17.15 2.46
C MET A 53 -9.65 18.69 2.51
N ASP A 54 -10.80 19.31 2.77
CA ASP A 54 -10.84 20.73 3.05
C ASP A 54 -10.18 21.06 4.40
N ILE A 55 -9.38 22.11 4.44
CA ILE A 55 -8.74 22.57 5.67
C ILE A 55 -9.74 23.28 6.58
N MET A 56 -10.57 24.13 5.98
CA MET A 56 -11.50 25.00 6.71
C MET A 56 -12.81 24.29 7.05
N MET A 57 -12.78 23.42 8.05
CA MET A 57 -13.97 22.73 8.56
C MET A 57 -14.21 23.08 10.04
N PRO A 58 -15.48 23.21 10.48
CA PRO A 58 -15.81 23.46 11.88
C PRO A 58 -15.42 22.24 12.75
N VAL A 59 -15.18 22.47 14.02
CA VAL A 59 -14.84 21.50 15.07
C VAL A 59 -13.43 20.92 14.92
N MET A 60 -13.06 20.42 13.74
CA MET A 60 -11.76 19.83 13.49
C MET A 60 -11.32 20.17 12.07
N ASN A 61 -10.25 20.96 11.92
CA ASN A 61 -9.78 21.35 10.61
C ASN A 61 -9.08 20.19 9.88
N GLY A 62 -8.94 20.33 8.56
CA GLY A 62 -8.37 19.30 7.71
C GLY A 62 -6.90 18.96 8.00
N ILE A 63 -6.13 19.90 8.55
CA ILE A 63 -4.73 19.66 8.95
C ILE A 63 -4.67 18.67 10.11
N VAL A 64 -5.50 18.86 11.13
CA VAL A 64 -5.61 17.93 12.28
C VAL A 64 -6.06 16.56 11.81
N MET A 65 -7.03 16.52 10.89
CA MET A 65 -7.52 15.26 10.31
C MET A 65 -6.45 14.55 9.49
N CYS A 66 -5.69 15.29 8.70
CA CYS A 66 -4.56 14.76 7.94
C CYS A 66 -3.53 14.10 8.89
N ARG A 67 -3.19 14.78 9.98
CA ARG A 67 -2.30 14.21 11.00
C ARG A 67 -2.85 12.89 11.55
N LYS A 68 -4.12 12.87 11.96
CA LYS A 68 -4.75 11.65 12.50
C LYS A 68 -4.75 10.50 11.51
N LEU A 69 -5.07 10.77 10.25
CA LEU A 69 -5.04 9.76 9.19
C LEU A 69 -3.63 9.23 8.94
N LYS A 70 -2.62 10.09 8.95
CA LYS A 70 -1.21 9.71 8.72
C LYS A 70 -0.55 9.02 9.92
N GLU A 71 -1.07 9.20 11.12
CA GLU A 71 -0.61 8.53 12.34
C GLU A 71 -1.31 7.19 12.61
N ASP A 72 -2.39 6.88 11.92
CA ASP A 72 -3.12 5.62 12.03
C ASP A 72 -2.63 4.63 10.97
N LEU A 73 -2.14 3.47 11.40
CA LEU A 73 -1.65 2.41 10.50
C LEU A 73 -2.69 1.97 9.47
N ARG A 74 -3.98 2.05 9.80
CA ARG A 74 -5.05 1.64 8.88
C ARG A 74 -5.17 2.57 7.67
N THR A 75 -4.71 3.81 7.79
CA THR A 75 -4.93 4.88 6.81
C THR A 75 -3.67 5.63 6.38
N SER A 76 -2.54 5.39 7.05
CA SER A 76 -1.27 6.13 6.82
C SER A 76 -0.76 6.08 5.39
N HIS A 77 -1.12 5.05 4.64
CA HIS A 77 -0.71 4.85 3.24
C HIS A 77 -1.55 5.64 2.23
N ILE A 78 -2.71 6.18 2.63
CA ILE A 78 -3.64 6.84 1.71
C ILE A 78 -3.13 8.25 1.39
N PRO A 79 -2.91 8.60 0.10
CA PRO A 79 -2.52 9.96 -0.29
C PRO A 79 -3.61 10.97 0.07
N ILE A 80 -3.21 12.13 0.58
CA ILE A 80 -4.11 13.21 0.97
C ILE A 80 -3.75 14.49 0.21
N ILE A 81 -4.73 15.06 -0.47
CA ILE A 81 -4.67 16.42 -1.03
C ILE A 81 -5.47 17.33 -0.11
N LEU A 82 -4.82 18.34 0.46
CA LEU A 82 -5.49 19.38 1.24
C LEU A 82 -6.01 20.48 0.32
N LEU A 83 -7.26 20.87 0.52
CA LEU A 83 -7.90 21.97 -0.17
C LEU A 83 -7.88 23.19 0.74
N THR A 84 -7.22 24.27 0.30
CA THR A 84 -7.03 25.46 1.10
C THR A 84 -7.71 26.67 0.47
N ALA A 85 -8.13 27.63 1.27
CA ALA A 85 -8.47 28.96 0.78
C ALA A 85 -7.17 29.69 0.39
N LYS A 86 -7.28 30.73 -0.45
CA LYS A 86 -6.16 31.49 -1.03
C LYS A 86 -4.92 31.62 -0.14
N ASP A 87 -3.78 31.22 -0.74
CA ASP A 87 -2.40 31.64 -0.38
C ASP A 87 -2.02 31.66 1.11
N SER A 88 -2.53 30.73 1.92
CA SER A 88 -2.01 30.52 3.26
C SER A 88 -0.74 29.69 3.19
N LEU A 89 0.41 30.38 3.14
CA LEU A 89 1.73 29.75 3.22
C LEU A 89 1.85 28.92 4.52
N GLN A 90 1.30 29.45 5.62
CA GLN A 90 1.28 28.78 6.92
C GLN A 90 0.51 27.46 6.85
N ASP A 91 -0.68 27.43 6.25
CA ASP A 91 -1.46 26.20 6.09
C ASP A 91 -0.72 25.16 5.25
N LYS A 92 -0.02 25.58 4.20
CA LYS A 92 0.80 24.69 3.37
C LYS A 92 1.96 24.10 4.16
N GLU A 93 2.68 24.92 4.93
CA GLU A 93 3.79 24.45 5.76
C GLU A 93 3.32 23.46 6.84
N GLU A 94 2.25 23.80 7.57
CA GLU A 94 1.67 22.91 8.59
C GLU A 94 1.20 21.58 7.97
N GLY A 95 0.55 21.63 6.81
CA GLY A 95 0.06 20.44 6.14
C GLY A 95 1.19 19.53 5.66
N TYR A 96 2.28 20.07 5.10
CA TYR A 96 3.44 19.24 4.75
C TYR A 96 4.08 18.62 5.98
N GLN A 97 4.13 19.33 7.11
CA GLN A 97 4.62 18.78 8.37
C GLN A 97 3.77 17.62 8.90
N VAL A 98 2.47 17.61 8.67
CA VAL A 98 1.59 16.51 9.08
C VAL A 98 1.50 15.38 8.06
N GLY A 99 2.18 15.49 6.93
CA GLY A 99 2.32 14.45 5.93
C GLY A 99 1.35 14.52 4.77
N ALA A 100 0.75 15.68 4.46
CA ALA A 100 -0.04 15.86 3.26
C ALA A 100 0.82 15.62 2.00
N ASP A 101 0.23 14.97 1.01
CA ASP A 101 0.93 14.61 -0.22
C ASP A 101 0.88 15.74 -1.25
N SER A 102 -0.12 16.58 -1.19
CA SER A 102 -0.28 17.73 -2.10
C SER A 102 -1.28 18.75 -1.54
N TYR A 103 -1.33 19.89 -2.20
CA TYR A 103 -2.25 21.00 -1.94
C TYR A 103 -2.93 21.47 -3.19
N LEU A 104 -4.16 21.96 -3.05
CA LEU A 104 -4.85 22.77 -4.05
C LEU A 104 -5.46 23.98 -3.39
N THR A 105 -5.17 25.17 -3.91
CA THR A 105 -5.75 26.42 -3.47
C THR A 105 -7.09 26.64 -4.16
N LYS A 106 -8.14 26.91 -3.39
CA LYS A 106 -9.45 27.28 -3.93
C LYS A 106 -9.45 28.75 -4.41
N PRO A 107 -10.04 29.09 -5.54
CA PRO A 107 -10.63 28.19 -6.53
C PRO A 107 -9.56 27.48 -7.36
N PHE A 108 -9.77 26.21 -7.69
CA PHE A 108 -8.87 25.43 -8.56
C PHE A 108 -9.58 25.02 -9.84
N SER A 109 -8.80 24.83 -10.91
CA SER A 109 -9.32 24.32 -12.17
C SER A 109 -9.52 22.81 -12.11
N ALA A 110 -10.48 22.30 -12.86
CA ALA A 110 -10.71 20.86 -13.03
C ALA A 110 -9.46 20.17 -13.59
N THR A 111 -8.74 20.81 -14.51
CA THR A 111 -7.50 20.29 -15.09
C THR A 111 -6.41 20.10 -14.03
N LEU A 112 -6.24 21.06 -13.14
CA LEU A 112 -5.23 21.01 -12.09
C LEU A 112 -5.57 19.91 -11.06
N LEU A 113 -6.85 19.81 -10.67
CA LEU A 113 -7.34 18.74 -9.80
C LEU A 113 -7.08 17.37 -10.40
N HIS A 114 -7.45 17.17 -11.66
CA HIS A 114 -7.22 15.92 -12.38
C HIS A 114 -5.73 15.55 -12.42
N SER A 115 -4.85 16.49 -12.74
CA SER A 115 -3.40 16.25 -12.79
C SER A 115 -2.83 15.84 -11.43
N ARG A 116 -3.26 16.49 -10.36
CA ARG A 116 -2.79 16.16 -9.00
C ARG A 116 -3.22 14.77 -8.58
N ILE A 117 -4.48 14.43 -8.79
CA ILE A 117 -5.03 13.10 -8.49
C ILE A 117 -4.29 12.03 -9.30
N HIS A 118 -4.21 12.24 -10.62
CA HIS A 118 -3.55 11.29 -11.53
C HIS A 118 -2.10 11.04 -11.13
N ASN A 119 -1.34 12.10 -10.89
CA ASN A 119 0.08 11.98 -10.52
C ASN A 119 0.29 11.23 -9.21
N LEU A 120 -0.55 11.48 -8.20
CA LEU A 120 -0.44 10.75 -6.93
C LEU A 120 -0.81 9.27 -7.06
N LEU A 121 -1.88 8.95 -7.80
CA LEU A 121 -2.28 7.57 -8.04
C LEU A 121 -1.23 6.81 -8.87
N GLU A 122 -0.68 7.41 -9.91
CA GLU A 122 0.40 6.82 -10.71
C GLU A 122 1.68 6.61 -9.90
N SER A 123 2.07 7.56 -9.08
CA SER A 123 3.24 7.41 -8.19
C SER A 123 3.07 6.25 -7.24
N ARG A 124 1.89 6.08 -6.66
CA ARG A 124 1.59 4.95 -5.77
C ARG A 124 1.60 3.62 -6.51
N LYS A 125 1.06 3.59 -7.72
CA LYS A 125 1.08 2.40 -8.58
C LYS A 125 2.51 1.98 -8.92
N LEU A 126 3.36 2.92 -9.31
CA LEU A 126 4.77 2.65 -9.63
C LEU A 126 5.54 2.12 -8.42
N LEU A 127 5.29 2.67 -7.22
CA LEU A 127 5.87 2.15 -5.98
C LEU A 127 5.45 0.71 -5.70
N ALA A 128 4.17 0.40 -5.85
CA ALA A 128 3.64 -0.95 -5.68
C ALA A 128 4.24 -1.94 -6.70
N GLU A 129 4.37 -1.54 -7.96
CA GLU A 129 4.96 -2.37 -9.02
C GLU A 129 6.41 -2.77 -8.75
N ARG A 130 7.18 -1.97 -8.01
CA ARG A 130 8.55 -2.31 -7.61
C ARG A 130 8.63 -3.59 -6.79
N PHE A 131 7.61 -3.89 -5.99
CA PHE A 131 7.55 -5.13 -5.22
C PHE A 131 7.32 -6.37 -6.09
N ASN A 132 6.75 -6.20 -7.28
CA ASN A 132 6.55 -7.29 -8.24
C ASN A 132 7.79 -7.62 -9.05
N THR A 133 8.64 -6.63 -9.32
CA THR A 133 9.79 -6.77 -10.25
C THR A 133 11.11 -6.96 -9.53
N ASN A 134 11.25 -6.46 -8.30
CA ASN A 134 12.50 -6.50 -7.55
C ASN A 134 12.46 -7.51 -6.40
N SER A 135 13.64 -8.02 -6.02
CA SER A 135 13.77 -8.88 -4.85
C SER A 135 13.46 -8.08 -3.57
N ILE A 136 12.40 -8.46 -2.88
CA ILE A 136 12.00 -7.87 -1.60
C ILE A 136 13.11 -8.02 -0.55
N LEU A 137 13.92 -9.08 -0.64
CA LEU A 137 14.96 -9.38 0.32
C LEU A 137 16.28 -8.65 0.06
N ILE A 138 16.58 -8.32 -1.19
CA ILE A 138 17.85 -7.67 -1.58
C ILE A 138 17.75 -6.16 -1.41
N ASP A 139 16.60 -5.56 -1.75
CA ASP A 139 16.41 -4.11 -1.74
C ASP A 139 15.88 -3.53 -0.43
N LYS A 140 16.06 -4.24 0.69
CA LYS A 140 15.61 -3.80 2.02
C LYS A 140 16.07 -2.40 2.43
N ARG A 141 17.09 -1.83 1.76
CA ARG A 141 17.68 -0.54 2.16
C ARG A 141 17.52 0.60 1.16
N ALA A 142 17.35 0.33 -0.13
CA ALA A 142 17.42 1.39 -1.13
C ALA A 142 16.07 1.83 -1.72
N ALA A 143 15.09 0.94 -1.89
CA ALA A 143 13.85 1.27 -2.59
C ALA A 143 12.69 1.67 -1.67
N VAL A 144 12.72 1.23 -0.42
CA VAL A 144 11.63 1.43 0.56
C VAL A 144 11.77 2.77 1.28
N THR A 145 12.98 3.32 1.41
CA THR A 145 13.28 4.45 2.30
C THR A 145 12.98 5.84 1.74
N GLU A 146 12.96 6.03 0.42
CA GLU A 146 12.84 7.39 -0.15
C GLU A 146 11.41 7.82 -0.51
N SER A 147 10.48 6.89 -0.66
CA SER A 147 9.15 7.17 -1.23
C SER A 147 7.96 6.78 -0.35
N MET A 148 8.18 6.07 0.74
CA MET A 148 7.15 5.74 1.74
C MET A 148 7.36 6.54 3.01
N ASN A 149 6.27 6.84 3.72
CA ASN A 149 6.39 7.43 5.04
C ASN A 149 6.97 6.41 6.06
N LYS A 150 7.48 6.92 7.15
CA LYS A 150 8.15 6.12 8.19
C LYS A 150 7.24 5.02 8.75
N LEU A 151 5.98 5.33 8.98
CA LEU A 151 5.02 4.39 9.57
C LEU A 151 4.74 3.20 8.64
N ASP A 152 4.63 3.43 7.33
CA ASP A 152 4.42 2.39 6.34
C ASP A 152 5.67 1.52 6.17
N ASN A 153 6.86 2.11 6.22
CA ASN A 153 8.13 1.38 6.23
C ASN A 153 8.24 0.45 7.44
N GLU A 154 7.96 0.96 8.63
CA GLU A 154 7.96 0.16 9.87
C GLU A 154 6.91 -0.96 9.82
N PHE A 155 5.76 -0.70 9.22
CA PHE A 155 4.73 -1.70 9.01
C PHE A 155 5.23 -2.86 8.15
N LEU A 156 5.82 -2.59 6.99
CA LEU A 156 6.36 -3.63 6.10
C LEU A 156 7.54 -4.38 6.72
N GLU A 157 8.41 -3.70 7.44
CA GLU A 157 9.50 -4.35 8.18
C GLU A 157 8.97 -5.34 9.22
N LYS A 158 7.91 -4.97 9.94
CA LYS A 158 7.27 -5.84 10.91
C LYS A 158 6.58 -7.04 10.26
N ILE A 159 5.89 -6.84 9.14
CA ILE A 159 5.30 -7.91 8.34
C ILE A 159 6.38 -8.89 7.87
N ASN A 160 7.46 -8.39 7.31
CA ASN A 160 8.58 -9.20 6.86
C ASN A 160 9.17 -10.05 7.99
N LYS A 161 9.39 -9.44 9.14
CA LYS A 161 9.90 -10.14 10.32
C LYS A 161 8.96 -11.24 10.81
N LEU A 162 7.66 -10.99 10.84
CA LEU A 162 6.66 -11.99 11.22
C LEU A 162 6.67 -13.19 10.26
N ILE A 163 6.84 -12.95 8.97
CA ILE A 163 6.95 -14.03 7.97
C ILE A 163 8.27 -14.78 8.15
N GLU A 164 9.39 -14.09 8.28
CA GLU A 164 10.74 -14.67 8.46
C GLU A 164 10.80 -15.55 9.71
N ASP A 165 10.25 -15.11 10.82
CA ASP A 165 10.29 -15.83 12.11
C ASP A 165 9.52 -17.16 12.06
N ARG A 166 8.60 -17.32 11.12
CA ARG A 166 7.81 -18.56 10.93
C ARG A 166 7.88 -19.09 9.50
N LEU A 167 9.01 -18.90 8.83
CA LEU A 167 9.16 -19.23 7.42
C LEU A 167 8.82 -20.70 7.11
N SER A 168 9.18 -21.63 7.99
CA SER A 168 8.92 -23.06 7.84
C SER A 168 7.49 -23.48 8.19
N SER A 169 6.65 -22.56 8.64
CA SER A 169 5.27 -22.84 9.01
C SER A 169 4.33 -22.71 7.80
N GLU A 170 3.48 -23.72 7.58
CA GLU A 170 2.39 -23.62 6.61
C GLU A 170 1.23 -22.74 7.08
N LYS A 171 1.20 -22.40 8.37
CA LYS A 171 0.13 -21.65 9.00
C LYS A 171 0.30 -20.15 8.96
N ILE A 172 1.28 -19.62 8.24
CA ILE A 172 1.36 -18.19 7.98
C ILE A 172 0.32 -17.84 6.94
N ASP A 173 -0.69 -17.12 7.35
CA ASP A 173 -1.76 -16.62 6.50
C ASP A 173 -2.14 -15.19 6.90
N ILE A 174 -3.12 -14.63 6.23
CA ILE A 174 -3.62 -13.29 6.54
C ILE A 174 -4.15 -13.21 7.98
N GLY A 175 -4.77 -14.26 8.49
CA GLY A 175 -5.30 -14.31 9.87
C GLY A 175 -4.19 -14.14 10.90
N TYR A 176 -3.09 -14.88 10.75
CA TYR A 176 -1.93 -14.75 11.63
C TYR A 176 -1.34 -13.33 11.62
N LEU A 177 -1.13 -12.77 10.43
CA LEU A 177 -0.56 -11.43 10.29
C LEU A 177 -1.50 -10.34 10.81
N SER A 178 -2.79 -10.44 10.52
CA SER A 178 -3.77 -9.44 10.98
C SER A 178 -3.89 -9.42 12.50
N ASP A 179 -3.89 -10.60 13.16
CA ASP A 179 -3.89 -10.70 14.62
C ASP A 179 -2.62 -10.05 15.21
N ALA A 180 -1.45 -10.36 14.65
CA ALA A 180 -0.18 -9.79 15.10
C ALA A 180 -0.09 -8.28 14.90
N MET A 181 -0.74 -7.74 13.87
CA MET A 181 -0.78 -6.32 13.57
C MET A 181 -1.97 -5.60 14.22
N CYS A 182 -2.81 -6.30 14.97
CA CYS A 182 -4.00 -5.75 15.64
C CYS A 182 -4.96 -5.04 14.68
N MET A 183 -5.19 -5.61 13.52
CA MET A 183 -6.12 -5.08 12.52
C MET A 183 -6.98 -6.19 11.91
N SER A 184 -8.09 -5.82 11.27
CA SER A 184 -8.93 -6.79 10.58
C SER A 184 -8.25 -7.36 9.32
N ASN A 185 -8.68 -8.53 8.88
CA ASN A 185 -8.18 -9.13 7.63
C ASN A 185 -8.39 -8.21 6.43
N SER A 186 -9.54 -7.57 6.35
CA SER A 186 -9.85 -6.66 5.25
C SER A 186 -8.98 -5.40 5.26
N THR A 187 -8.69 -4.85 6.42
CA THR A 187 -7.80 -3.69 6.57
C THR A 187 -6.37 -4.07 6.17
N LEU A 188 -5.87 -5.19 6.64
CA LEU A 188 -4.55 -5.69 6.26
C LEU A 188 -4.47 -5.95 4.75
N TYR A 189 -5.46 -6.60 4.18
CA TYR A 189 -5.52 -6.83 2.73
C TYR A 189 -5.42 -5.53 1.94
N ARG A 190 -6.24 -4.53 2.27
CA ARG A 190 -6.25 -3.23 1.59
C ARG A 190 -4.91 -2.52 1.70
N LYS A 191 -4.31 -2.51 2.88
CA LYS A 191 -3.01 -1.88 3.11
C LYS A 191 -1.89 -2.57 2.35
N MET A 192 -1.83 -3.90 2.41
CA MET A 192 -0.84 -4.68 1.66
C MET A 192 -0.98 -4.46 0.15
N LYS A 193 -2.22 -4.49 -0.36
CA LYS A 193 -2.50 -4.24 -1.77
C LYS A 193 -2.08 -2.83 -2.21
N ALA A 194 -2.35 -1.83 -1.39
CA ALA A 194 -1.96 -0.44 -1.66
C ALA A 194 -0.44 -0.25 -1.67
N LEU A 195 0.27 -0.83 -0.70
CA LEU A 195 1.72 -0.65 -0.56
C LEU A 195 2.53 -1.51 -1.52
N THR A 196 2.08 -2.72 -1.83
CA THR A 196 2.87 -3.73 -2.56
C THR A 196 2.27 -4.16 -3.90
N GLY A 197 1.03 -3.82 -4.16
CA GLY A 197 0.30 -4.33 -5.32
C GLY A 197 -0.12 -5.79 -5.22
N LEU A 198 0.26 -6.47 -4.13
CA LEU A 198 0.02 -7.89 -3.90
C LEU A 198 -1.01 -8.10 -2.79
N SER A 199 -1.81 -9.15 -2.90
CA SER A 199 -2.58 -9.62 -1.75
C SER A 199 -1.63 -10.10 -0.66
N THR A 200 -2.12 -10.21 0.57
CA THR A 200 -1.30 -10.67 1.70
C THR A 200 -0.75 -12.07 1.44
N ASN A 201 -1.56 -12.98 0.92
CA ASN A 201 -1.12 -14.35 0.61
C ASN A 201 -0.12 -14.40 -0.54
N GLU A 202 -0.30 -13.59 -1.59
CA GLU A 202 0.67 -13.45 -2.67
C GLU A 202 2.02 -12.92 -2.16
N TYR A 203 1.99 -11.95 -1.25
CA TYR A 203 3.18 -11.37 -0.62
C TYR A 203 3.95 -12.40 0.22
N ILE A 204 3.24 -13.17 1.04
CA ILE A 204 3.82 -14.26 1.83
C ILE A 204 4.50 -15.27 0.91
N ARG A 205 3.83 -15.71 -0.13
CA ARG A 205 4.36 -16.66 -1.11
C ARG A 205 5.59 -16.12 -1.82
N LYS A 206 5.58 -14.84 -2.20
CA LYS A 206 6.73 -14.19 -2.83
C LYS A 206 7.95 -14.18 -1.93
N ILE A 207 7.80 -13.85 -0.66
CA ILE A 207 8.89 -13.91 0.32
C ILE A 207 9.42 -15.34 0.46
N LYS A 208 8.53 -16.32 0.59
CA LYS A 208 8.91 -17.73 0.68
C LYS A 208 9.73 -18.19 -0.54
N MET A 209 9.32 -17.76 -1.74
CA MET A 209 10.06 -18.13 -2.97
C MET A 209 11.44 -17.46 -3.04
N GLN A 210 11.58 -16.25 -2.57
CA GLN A 210 12.89 -15.58 -2.51
C GLN A 210 13.84 -16.25 -1.51
N TYR A 211 13.33 -16.71 -0.37
CA TYR A 211 14.10 -17.53 0.56
C TYR A 211 14.45 -18.89 -0.04
N ALA A 212 13.52 -19.52 -0.76
CA ALA A 212 13.78 -20.77 -1.46
C ALA A 212 14.90 -20.62 -2.49
N GLU A 213 14.91 -19.54 -3.26
CA GLU A 213 15.99 -19.23 -4.20
C GLU A 213 17.35 -19.17 -3.49
N ARG A 214 17.45 -18.45 -2.38
CA ARG A 214 18.68 -18.35 -1.58
C ARG A 214 19.15 -19.72 -1.11
N LEU A 215 18.25 -20.54 -0.56
CA LEU A 215 18.58 -21.87 -0.08
C LEU A 215 19.05 -22.79 -1.20
N LEU A 216 18.44 -22.71 -2.38
CA LEU A 216 18.87 -23.47 -3.55
C LEU A 216 20.27 -23.04 -4.02
N LEU A 217 20.56 -21.75 -4.03
CA LEU A 217 21.87 -21.22 -4.45
C LEU A 217 22.99 -21.57 -3.48
N GLU A 218 22.68 -21.77 -2.19
CA GLU A 218 23.67 -22.27 -1.21
C GLU A 218 24.14 -23.69 -1.53
N GLY A 219 23.32 -24.49 -2.20
CA GLY A 219 23.69 -25.85 -2.63
C GLY A 219 23.73 -26.90 -1.53
N LYS A 220 23.22 -26.56 -0.33
CA LYS A 220 23.24 -27.48 0.84
C LYS A 220 22.05 -28.41 0.92
N TYR A 221 20.96 -28.07 0.26
CA TYR A 221 19.65 -28.71 0.38
C TYR A 221 19.12 -29.14 -0.98
N ASN A 222 18.44 -30.27 -1.02
CA ASN A 222 17.69 -30.68 -2.21
C ASN A 222 16.35 -29.91 -2.30
N ILE A 223 15.65 -30.06 -3.43
CA ILE A 223 14.42 -29.32 -3.70
C ILE A 223 13.33 -29.61 -2.65
N SER A 224 13.18 -30.86 -2.22
CA SER A 224 12.21 -31.23 -1.18
C SER A 224 12.53 -30.64 0.18
N GLU A 225 13.80 -30.59 0.54
CA GLU A 225 14.26 -29.95 1.79
C GLU A 225 14.05 -28.45 1.77
N VAL A 226 14.31 -27.79 0.64
CA VAL A 226 14.04 -26.35 0.46
C VAL A 226 12.54 -26.06 0.59
N ALA A 227 11.71 -26.85 -0.08
CA ALA A 227 10.25 -26.72 0.03
C ALA A 227 9.79 -26.80 1.48
N PHE A 228 10.26 -27.78 2.23
CA PHE A 228 9.96 -27.93 3.65
C PHE A 228 10.43 -26.73 4.49
N LYS A 229 11.63 -26.24 4.25
CA LYS A 229 12.21 -25.09 4.98
C LYS A 229 11.43 -23.78 4.77
N VAL A 230 10.78 -23.63 3.65
CA VAL A 230 9.90 -22.48 3.38
C VAL A 230 8.42 -22.76 3.67
N GLY A 231 8.13 -23.87 4.36
CA GLY A 231 6.81 -24.18 4.84
C GLY A 231 5.83 -24.70 3.78
N ILE A 232 6.32 -25.36 2.74
CA ILE A 232 5.51 -25.96 1.69
C ILE A 232 5.77 -27.48 1.68
N ASN A 233 4.79 -28.27 2.12
CA ASN A 233 4.93 -29.72 2.22
C ASN A 233 4.77 -30.43 0.88
N SER A 234 4.00 -29.88 -0.06
CA SER A 234 3.85 -30.43 -1.39
C SER A 234 4.97 -29.95 -2.33
N THR A 235 5.83 -30.87 -2.73
CA THR A 235 6.90 -30.56 -3.71
C THR A 235 6.33 -30.14 -5.07
N VAL A 236 5.20 -30.71 -5.47
CA VAL A 236 4.51 -30.34 -6.71
C VAL A 236 4.03 -28.89 -6.65
N TYR A 237 3.39 -28.50 -5.55
CA TYR A 237 2.94 -27.12 -5.33
C TYR A 237 4.13 -26.15 -5.24
N PHE A 238 5.20 -26.55 -4.54
CA PHE A 238 6.43 -25.76 -4.45
C PHE A 238 7.03 -25.47 -5.84
N ARG A 239 7.16 -26.49 -6.67
CA ARG A 239 7.68 -26.33 -8.04
C ARG A 239 6.83 -25.38 -8.87
N GLN A 240 5.51 -25.46 -8.74
CA GLN A 240 4.62 -24.55 -9.45
C GLN A 240 4.80 -23.10 -8.97
N CYS A 241 4.85 -22.88 -7.65
CA CYS A 241 5.08 -21.55 -7.07
C CYS A 241 6.42 -20.97 -7.52
N PHE A 242 7.47 -21.78 -7.53
CA PHE A 242 8.80 -21.37 -7.97
C PHE A 242 8.80 -20.99 -9.47
N LYS A 243 8.16 -21.79 -10.30
CA LYS A 243 8.02 -21.49 -11.73
C LYS A 243 7.21 -20.21 -11.97
N ASP A 244 6.15 -20.00 -11.23
CA ASP A 244 5.34 -18.78 -11.32
C ASP A 244 6.16 -17.53 -10.96
N GLU A 245 7.04 -17.63 -9.97
CA GLU A 245 7.88 -16.50 -9.52
C GLU A 245 9.10 -16.28 -10.42
N PHE A 246 9.81 -17.34 -10.83
CA PHE A 246 11.09 -17.22 -11.51
C PHE A 246 11.05 -17.61 -12.99
N GLY A 247 9.91 -18.02 -13.52
CA GLY A 247 9.73 -18.36 -14.93
C GLY A 247 10.18 -19.74 -15.33
N MET A 248 10.80 -20.52 -14.42
CA MET A 248 11.28 -21.88 -14.70
C MET A 248 11.27 -22.74 -13.44
N ALA A 249 11.26 -24.05 -13.61
CA ALA A 249 11.34 -25.00 -12.50
C ALA A 249 12.66 -24.87 -11.73
N PRO A 250 12.70 -25.23 -10.43
CA PRO A 250 13.92 -25.11 -9.62
C PRO A 250 15.15 -25.81 -10.19
N SER A 251 14.96 -27.01 -10.76
CA SER A 251 16.06 -27.76 -11.37
C SER A 251 16.64 -27.06 -12.60
N ASP A 252 15.79 -26.50 -13.45
CA ASP A 252 16.22 -25.76 -14.64
C ASP A 252 16.88 -24.44 -14.27
N TYR A 253 16.39 -23.78 -13.23
CA TYR A 253 16.96 -22.56 -12.67
C TYR A 253 18.40 -22.78 -12.18
N LEU A 254 18.64 -23.85 -11.45
CA LEU A 254 19.98 -24.21 -10.97
C LEU A 254 20.95 -24.49 -12.12
N LYS A 255 20.53 -25.21 -13.17
CA LYS A 255 21.33 -25.47 -14.36
C LYS A 255 21.73 -24.20 -15.11
N LYS A 256 20.82 -23.22 -15.16
CA LYS A 256 21.07 -21.94 -15.82
C LYS A 256 22.14 -21.10 -15.09
N ILE A 257 22.14 -21.13 -13.76
CA ILE A 257 23.02 -20.28 -12.94
C ILE A 257 24.37 -20.93 -12.68
N LYS A 258 24.43 -22.27 -12.59
CA LYS A 258 25.67 -23.05 -12.45
C LYS A 258 25.78 -23.98 -13.65
N PRO A 259 26.20 -23.48 -14.83
CA PRO A 259 26.58 -24.39 -15.92
C PRO A 259 27.76 -25.25 -15.47
N GLU A 260 27.63 -26.56 -15.68
CA GLU A 260 28.71 -27.53 -15.40
C GLU A 260 30.02 -27.19 -16.14
#